data_06a10ea450a2163e21dae451ad503c95
#
_entry.id   06a10ea450a2163e21dae451ad503c95
#
_cell.length_a   1.000
_cell.length_b   1.000
_cell.length_c   1.000
_cell.angle_alpha   90.00
_cell.angle_beta   90.00
_cell.angle_gamma   90.00
#
_symmetry.space_group_name_H-M   'P 1'
#
loop_
_entity.id
_entity.type
_entity.pdbx_description
1 polymer ?
#
loop_
_entity_poly.entity_id
_entity_poly.type
_entity_poly.pdbx_seq_one_letter_code
_entity_poly.pdbx_strand_id
1 'polypeptide(L)'
;GQACFRLESKDLRVLIDPFSKKIGLREPRINDTIVLVTHEHDDHNNTENAGEAFVVRGPGEYEKSGVQIVGISSFHDDTQGSERGLNTIYVVKFEDITLCHLGDLGQRELTAEQVEMIGNVDILLVPVGGVNTIDGKQAAGIIKQIEPKIIIPMHYKVSGLTIDLEPATAFLKEIGIKPEEVETYRINAKSLPQEEMKLVMFKL
;
A
#
# COMPACT_ATOMS: atom_id res chain seq x y z
N GLY A 1 -3.21 -9.93 3.18
CA GLY A 1 -4.37 -9.23 3.76
C GLY A 1 -3.94 -7.95 4.46
N GLN A 2 -4.87 -7.16 4.93
CA GLN A 2 -4.63 -5.85 5.52
C GLN A 2 -3.90 -4.92 4.53
N ALA A 3 -2.89 -4.18 4.96
CA ALA A 3 -2.02 -3.38 4.10
C ALA A 3 -0.70 -4.11 3.73
N CYS A 4 -0.58 -5.40 4.09
CA CYS A 4 0.63 -6.16 3.86
C CYS A 4 0.71 -6.73 2.46
N PHE A 5 1.76 -6.34 1.72
CA PHE A 5 2.03 -6.81 0.35
C PHE A 5 3.48 -7.27 0.20
N ARG A 6 3.66 -8.27 -0.66
CA ARG A 6 4.99 -8.72 -1.08
C ARG A 6 5.17 -8.53 -2.58
N LEU A 7 6.25 -7.84 -2.95
CA LEU A 7 6.76 -7.77 -4.30
C LEU A 7 7.82 -8.84 -4.44
N GLU A 8 7.72 -9.67 -5.47
CA GLU A 8 8.64 -10.79 -5.64
C GLU A 8 9.10 -10.90 -7.10
N SER A 9 10.40 -10.96 -7.31
CA SER A 9 11.01 -11.38 -8.55
C SER A 9 11.85 -12.64 -8.32
N LYS A 10 12.62 -13.08 -9.32
CA LYS A 10 13.42 -14.30 -9.22
C LYS A 10 14.38 -14.27 -8.01
N ASP A 11 15.03 -13.13 -7.79
CA ASP A 11 16.16 -13.03 -6.85
C ASP A 11 15.93 -12.04 -5.71
N LEU A 12 14.77 -11.36 -5.70
CA LEU A 12 14.53 -10.24 -4.80
C LEU A 12 13.10 -10.22 -4.26
N ARG A 13 12.97 -9.89 -2.98
CA ARG A 13 11.67 -9.76 -2.30
C ARG A 13 11.64 -8.49 -1.45
N VAL A 14 10.55 -7.75 -1.61
CA VAL A 14 10.22 -6.59 -0.77
C VAL A 14 8.89 -6.87 -0.07
N LEU A 15 8.89 -6.82 1.25
CA LEU A 15 7.69 -6.94 2.06
C LEU A 15 7.32 -5.56 2.61
N ILE A 16 6.06 -5.17 2.49
CA ILE A 16 5.55 -3.90 3.00
C ILE A 16 4.55 -4.20 4.10
N ASP A 17 4.64 -3.51 5.22
CA ASP A 17 3.74 -3.56 6.37
C ASP A 17 3.43 -4.98 6.89
N PRO A 18 4.44 -5.71 7.36
CA PRO A 18 4.19 -7.00 8.02
C PRO A 18 3.43 -6.80 9.33
N PHE A 19 2.41 -7.63 9.56
CA PHE A 19 1.56 -7.58 10.73
C PHE A 19 1.76 -8.80 11.65
N SER A 20 1.39 -8.67 12.91
CA SER A 20 1.37 -9.75 13.87
C SER A 20 0.02 -10.48 13.87
N LYS A 21 0.01 -11.73 14.38
CA LYS A 21 -1.22 -12.54 14.56
C LYS A 21 -2.29 -11.88 15.43
N LYS A 22 -1.97 -10.82 16.18
CA LYS A 22 -2.90 -10.07 17.03
C LYS A 22 -4.11 -9.52 16.27
N ILE A 23 -3.96 -9.25 14.97
CA ILE A 23 -5.05 -8.74 14.12
C ILE A 23 -6.03 -9.82 13.64
N GLY A 24 -5.87 -11.07 14.10
CA GLY A 24 -6.76 -12.18 13.75
C GLY A 24 -6.40 -12.90 12.43
N LEU A 25 -5.44 -12.40 11.68
CA LEU A 25 -4.93 -13.01 10.47
C LEU A 25 -3.64 -13.79 10.72
N ARG A 26 -3.31 -14.71 9.80
CA ARG A 26 -2.03 -15.41 9.84
C ARG A 26 -0.92 -14.45 9.45
N GLU A 27 0.03 -14.25 10.37
CA GLU A 27 1.19 -13.38 10.14
C GLU A 27 2.04 -13.84 8.93
N PRO A 28 2.60 -12.91 8.14
CA PRO A 28 3.48 -13.24 7.04
C PRO A 28 4.82 -13.78 7.59
N ARG A 29 5.38 -14.80 6.93
CA ARG A 29 6.78 -15.17 7.17
C ARG A 29 7.68 -14.19 6.45
N ILE A 30 8.69 -13.67 7.14
CA ILE A 30 9.63 -12.72 6.56
C ILE A 30 10.86 -13.50 6.09
N ASN A 31 11.03 -13.57 4.77
CA ASN A 31 12.22 -14.11 4.09
C ASN A 31 12.63 -13.11 2.99
N ASP A 32 12.44 -11.84 3.27
CA ASP A 32 12.52 -10.77 2.29
C ASP A 32 13.87 -10.05 2.40
N THR A 33 14.34 -9.51 1.30
CA THR A 33 15.59 -8.73 1.24
C THR A 33 15.40 -7.34 1.85
N ILE A 34 14.19 -6.80 1.66
CA ILE A 34 13.79 -5.46 2.11
C ILE A 34 12.46 -5.57 2.82
N VAL A 35 12.31 -4.86 3.93
CA VAL A 35 11.05 -4.70 4.66
C VAL A 35 10.78 -3.21 4.82
N LEU A 36 9.59 -2.76 4.39
CA LEU A 36 9.15 -1.39 4.53
C LEU A 36 8.07 -1.32 5.59
N VAL A 37 8.15 -0.32 6.47
CA VAL A 37 7.16 -0.04 7.52
C VAL A 37 6.68 1.39 7.32
N THR A 38 5.38 1.56 7.03
CA THR A 38 4.79 2.87 6.77
C THR A 38 4.61 3.69 8.04
N HIS A 39 4.31 3.01 9.17
CA HIS A 39 4.14 3.62 10.48
C HIS A 39 4.16 2.56 11.61
N GLU A 40 4.21 3.00 12.87
CA GLU A 40 4.48 2.14 14.03
C GLU A 40 3.20 1.64 14.73
N HIS A 41 2.23 1.10 13.98
CA HIS A 41 1.09 0.37 14.56
C HIS A 41 1.28 -1.16 14.44
N ASP A 42 0.69 -1.92 15.38
CA ASP A 42 0.85 -3.39 15.51
C ASP A 42 0.45 -4.18 14.24
N ASP A 43 -0.37 -3.60 13.39
CA ASP A 43 -0.82 -4.18 12.13
C ASP A 43 0.05 -3.83 10.90
N HIS A 44 1.18 -3.11 11.12
CA HIS A 44 2.09 -2.68 10.05
C HIS A 44 3.58 -2.89 10.35
N ASN A 45 3.98 -3.05 11.63
CA ASN A 45 5.38 -2.95 12.05
C ASN A 45 6.01 -4.24 12.62
N ASN A 46 5.42 -5.40 12.39
CA ASN A 46 5.93 -6.66 12.92
C ASN A 46 7.20 -7.13 12.18
N THR A 47 8.33 -6.56 12.57
CA THR A 47 9.66 -6.88 12.01
C THR A 47 10.52 -7.77 12.92
N GLU A 48 9.95 -8.35 13.99
CA GLU A 48 10.70 -9.16 14.96
C GLU A 48 11.50 -10.30 14.32
N ASN A 49 10.97 -10.89 13.23
CA ASN A 49 11.60 -11.99 12.51
C ASN A 49 12.19 -11.58 11.15
N ALA A 50 12.53 -10.29 10.98
CA ALA A 50 13.09 -9.78 9.73
C ALA A 50 14.54 -10.23 9.47
N GLY A 51 15.23 -10.76 10.49
CA GLY A 51 16.60 -11.27 10.33
C GLY A 51 17.56 -10.20 9.80
N GLU A 52 18.21 -10.49 8.67
CA GLU A 52 19.16 -9.59 8.00
C GLU A 52 18.51 -8.68 6.94
N ALA A 53 17.19 -8.67 6.84
CA ALA A 53 16.49 -7.80 5.89
C ALA A 53 16.84 -6.32 6.11
N PHE A 54 16.94 -5.58 5.02
CA PHE A 54 17.08 -4.13 5.09
C PHE A 54 15.71 -3.51 5.47
N VAL A 55 15.59 -3.11 6.73
CA VAL A 55 14.32 -2.53 7.24
C VAL A 55 14.35 -1.02 7.08
N VAL A 56 13.37 -0.49 6.33
CA VAL A 56 13.16 0.95 6.12
C VAL A 56 11.97 1.41 6.95
N ARG A 57 12.16 2.51 7.67
CA ARG A 57 11.14 3.15 8.51
C ARG A 57 11.18 4.66 8.29
N GLY A 58 10.07 5.21 7.82
CA GLY A 58 9.92 6.65 7.66
C GLY A 58 10.38 7.22 6.30
N PRO A 59 10.21 8.54 6.15
CA PRO A 59 10.54 9.26 4.92
C PRO A 59 12.03 9.26 4.60
N GLY A 60 12.37 9.37 3.31
CA GLY A 60 13.75 9.44 2.82
C GLY A 60 13.92 8.72 1.49
N GLU A 61 15.13 8.75 0.96
CA GLU A 61 15.51 8.04 -0.26
C GLU A 61 16.43 6.88 0.10
N TYR A 62 16.10 5.70 -0.39
CA TYR A 62 16.82 4.47 -0.09
C TYR A 62 17.06 3.68 -1.36
N GLU A 63 18.16 2.95 -1.39
CA GLU A 63 18.43 1.97 -2.44
C GLU A 63 19.02 0.72 -1.82
N LYS A 64 18.51 -0.43 -2.23
CA LYS A 64 19.06 -1.74 -1.85
C LYS A 64 18.87 -2.74 -2.97
N SER A 65 19.99 -3.34 -3.41
CA SER A 65 19.98 -4.42 -4.42
C SER A 65 19.25 -4.03 -5.73
N GLY A 66 19.36 -2.77 -6.15
CA GLY A 66 18.72 -2.22 -7.36
C GLY A 66 17.27 -1.81 -7.19
N VAL A 67 16.68 -1.95 -5.99
CA VAL A 67 15.37 -1.38 -5.68
C VAL A 67 15.56 0.04 -5.17
N GLN A 68 14.92 1.00 -5.84
CA GLN A 68 14.85 2.40 -5.40
C GLN A 68 13.56 2.61 -4.61
N ILE A 69 13.66 3.28 -3.48
CA ILE A 69 12.55 3.52 -2.57
C ILE A 69 12.56 4.99 -2.17
N VAL A 70 11.43 5.65 -2.36
CA VAL A 70 11.20 7.01 -1.86
C VAL A 70 10.11 6.95 -0.81
N GLY A 71 10.43 7.32 0.42
CA GLY A 71 9.48 7.50 1.53
C GLY A 71 9.05 8.96 1.61
N ILE A 72 7.75 9.22 1.53
CA ILE A 72 7.15 10.55 1.54
C ILE A 72 6.34 10.71 2.81
N SER A 73 6.57 11.80 3.55
CA SER A 73 5.81 12.09 4.77
C SER A 73 4.33 12.34 4.46
N SER A 74 3.46 11.72 5.23
CA SER A 74 2.02 11.91 5.18
C SER A 74 1.40 11.73 6.57
N PHE A 75 0.08 11.88 6.68
CA PHE A 75 -0.62 11.80 7.96
C PHE A 75 -1.57 10.61 7.99
N HIS A 76 -1.65 9.99 9.17
CA HIS A 76 -2.58 8.89 9.44
C HIS A 76 -3.98 9.38 9.86
N ASP A 77 -4.23 10.69 9.80
CA ASP A 77 -5.50 11.34 10.10
C ASP A 77 -5.68 12.60 9.26
N ASP A 78 -6.85 13.23 9.35
CA ASP A 78 -7.16 14.49 8.66
C ASP A 78 -6.87 15.74 9.53
N THR A 79 -6.22 15.54 10.68
CA THR A 79 -5.82 16.57 11.64
C THR A 79 -4.29 16.76 11.71
N GLN A 80 -3.59 16.48 10.60
CA GLN A 80 -2.15 16.63 10.46
C GLN A 80 -1.34 15.75 11.42
N GLY A 81 -1.81 14.53 11.68
CA GLY A 81 -1.13 13.55 12.52
C GLY A 81 -1.31 13.77 14.02
N SER A 82 -2.18 14.70 14.44
CA SER A 82 -2.36 15.00 15.86
C SER A 82 -3.10 13.92 16.64
N GLU A 83 -3.86 13.06 15.97
CA GLU A 83 -4.65 11.99 16.59
C GLU A 83 -3.99 10.61 16.45
N ARG A 84 -3.45 10.30 15.25
CA ARG A 84 -2.92 8.97 14.92
C ARG A 84 -1.45 8.97 14.51
N GLY A 85 -0.85 10.16 14.39
CA GLY A 85 0.56 10.31 14.06
C GLY A 85 0.82 10.37 12.55
N LEU A 86 2.08 10.11 12.23
CA LEU A 86 2.60 10.17 10.87
C LEU A 86 2.41 8.84 10.15
N ASN A 87 2.29 8.92 8.85
CA ASN A 87 2.34 7.81 7.91
C ASN A 87 3.39 8.09 6.84
N THR A 88 3.97 7.07 6.26
CA THR A 88 4.90 7.19 5.14
C THR A 88 4.28 6.57 3.90
N ILE A 89 4.16 7.34 2.83
CA ILE A 89 3.86 6.82 1.50
C ILE A 89 5.16 6.30 0.92
N TYR A 90 5.20 5.06 0.45
CA TYR A 90 6.36 4.51 -0.23
C TYR A 90 6.14 4.42 -1.73
N VAL A 91 7.03 5.02 -2.49
CA VAL A 91 7.18 4.80 -3.94
C VAL A 91 8.34 3.86 -4.14
N VAL A 92 8.07 2.69 -4.71
CA VAL A 92 9.05 1.61 -4.89
C VAL A 92 9.22 1.36 -6.38
N LYS A 93 10.41 1.60 -6.89
CA LYS A 93 10.78 1.17 -8.24
C LYS A 93 11.44 -0.21 -8.16
N PHE A 94 10.69 -1.20 -8.60
CA PHE A 94 11.04 -2.61 -8.55
C PHE A 94 11.06 -3.14 -9.97
N GLU A 95 12.26 -3.49 -10.45
CA GLU A 95 12.50 -3.75 -11.87
C GLU A 95 12.06 -2.51 -12.70
N ASP A 96 11.24 -2.68 -13.72
CA ASP A 96 10.74 -1.58 -14.54
C ASP A 96 9.31 -1.15 -14.20
N ILE A 97 8.87 -1.40 -12.96
CA ILE A 97 7.53 -1.07 -12.45
C ILE A 97 7.64 -0.13 -11.26
N THR A 98 6.87 0.95 -11.27
CA THR A 98 6.75 1.87 -10.16
C THR A 98 5.46 1.57 -9.39
N LEU A 99 5.62 1.16 -8.13
CA LEU A 99 4.52 0.90 -7.20
C LEU A 99 4.47 1.98 -6.14
N CYS A 100 3.28 2.49 -5.85
CA CYS A 100 3.03 3.40 -4.73
C CYS A 100 2.16 2.70 -3.68
N HIS A 101 2.63 2.67 -2.43
CA HIS A 101 1.90 2.16 -1.27
C HIS A 101 1.56 3.33 -0.36
N LEU A 102 0.27 3.61 -0.17
CA LEU A 102 -0.16 4.78 0.58
C LEU A 102 -0.15 4.57 2.11
N GLY A 103 0.17 3.35 2.59
CA GLY A 103 0.07 3.03 4.01
C GLY A 103 -1.34 3.26 4.53
N ASP A 104 -1.44 3.74 5.76
CA ASP A 104 -2.70 4.13 6.39
C ASP A 104 -2.96 5.63 6.19
N LEU A 105 -2.96 6.07 4.94
CA LEU A 105 -3.24 7.47 4.60
C LEU A 105 -4.60 7.89 5.19
N GLY A 106 -4.58 8.93 6.05
CA GLY A 106 -5.77 9.52 6.66
C GLY A 106 -6.12 10.92 6.13
N GLN A 107 -5.17 11.59 5.47
CA GLN A 107 -5.42 12.89 4.84
C GLN A 107 -6.29 12.74 3.59
N ARG A 108 -7.29 13.62 3.42
CA ARG A 108 -8.32 13.52 2.38
C ARG A 108 -7.83 13.79 0.98
N GLU A 109 -6.76 14.56 0.84
CA GLU A 109 -6.14 14.96 -0.43
C GLU A 109 -4.63 14.97 -0.27
N LEU A 110 -3.92 14.62 -1.33
CA LEU A 110 -2.47 14.79 -1.39
C LEU A 110 -2.11 16.24 -1.68
N THR A 111 -1.04 16.73 -1.06
CA THR A 111 -0.50 18.04 -1.41
C THR A 111 0.16 18.01 -2.80
N ALA A 112 0.32 19.18 -3.43
CA ALA A 112 1.01 19.26 -4.72
C ALA A 112 2.44 18.71 -4.64
N GLU A 113 3.14 18.92 -3.53
CA GLU A 113 4.49 18.41 -3.28
C GLU A 113 4.48 16.87 -3.18
N GLN A 114 3.51 16.27 -2.46
CA GLN A 114 3.38 14.82 -2.38
C GLN A 114 3.09 14.21 -3.76
N VAL A 115 2.20 14.81 -4.56
CA VAL A 115 1.90 14.36 -5.93
C VAL A 115 3.15 14.44 -6.81
N GLU A 116 3.92 15.53 -6.72
CA GLU A 116 5.18 15.68 -7.46
C GLU A 116 6.21 14.63 -7.06
N MET A 117 6.38 14.36 -5.76
CA MET A 117 7.30 13.33 -5.25
C MET A 117 6.87 11.91 -5.62
N ILE A 118 5.57 11.64 -5.65
CA ILE A 118 5.01 10.34 -6.07
C ILE A 118 5.29 10.10 -7.56
N GLY A 119 5.11 11.12 -8.38
CA GLY A 119 5.34 11.04 -9.82
C GLY A 119 4.44 10.02 -10.53
N ASN A 120 4.95 9.42 -11.60
CA ASN A 120 4.19 8.45 -12.40
C ASN A 120 4.14 7.08 -11.71
N VAL A 121 2.94 6.55 -11.49
CA VAL A 121 2.69 5.30 -10.80
C VAL A 121 2.06 4.27 -11.74
N ASP A 122 2.65 3.08 -11.79
CA ASP A 122 2.06 1.94 -12.51
C ASP A 122 1.03 1.21 -11.63
N ILE A 123 1.35 0.97 -10.35
CA ILE A 123 0.49 0.24 -9.42
C ILE A 123 0.31 1.05 -8.15
N LEU A 124 -0.94 1.33 -7.80
CA LEU A 124 -1.30 2.03 -6.56
C LEU A 124 -1.97 1.07 -5.58
N LEU A 125 -1.41 0.96 -4.39
CA LEU A 125 -2.00 0.30 -3.23
C LEU A 125 -2.65 1.37 -2.35
N VAL A 126 -3.99 1.35 -2.25
CA VAL A 126 -4.78 2.42 -1.62
C VAL A 126 -5.69 1.89 -0.53
N PRO A 127 -5.66 2.45 0.70
CA PRO A 127 -6.59 2.07 1.75
C PRO A 127 -8.02 2.54 1.41
N VAL A 128 -9.03 1.69 1.68
CA VAL A 128 -10.44 1.98 1.33
C VAL A 128 -11.43 1.65 2.44
N GLY A 129 -10.94 1.15 3.59
CA GLY A 129 -11.80 0.65 4.67
C GLY A 129 -12.29 1.72 5.65
N GLY A 130 -11.94 2.98 5.45
CA GLY A 130 -12.37 4.08 6.33
C GLY A 130 -11.99 3.85 7.80
N VAL A 131 -12.81 4.32 8.73
CA VAL A 131 -12.64 4.27 10.20
C VAL A 131 -11.39 5.01 10.67
N ASN A 132 -10.21 4.56 10.26
CA ASN A 132 -8.91 5.12 10.68
C ASN A 132 -8.07 5.64 9.50
N THR A 133 -8.56 5.45 8.29
CA THR A 133 -7.92 5.85 7.03
C THR A 133 -8.93 6.57 6.15
N ILE A 134 -8.54 6.96 4.95
CA ILE A 134 -9.47 7.46 3.95
C ILE A 134 -10.55 6.41 3.63
N ASP A 135 -11.76 6.87 3.39
CA ASP A 135 -12.88 6.05 2.94
C ASP A 135 -12.86 5.80 1.42
N GLY A 136 -13.80 5.01 0.92
CA GLY A 136 -13.88 4.67 -0.50
C GLY A 136 -14.06 5.86 -1.44
N LYS A 137 -14.74 6.93 -1.01
CA LYS A 137 -14.92 8.15 -1.80
C LYS A 137 -13.65 9.00 -1.84
N GLN A 138 -13.01 9.15 -0.70
CA GLN A 138 -11.72 9.84 -0.57
C GLN A 138 -10.63 9.11 -1.37
N ALA A 139 -10.61 7.77 -1.30
CA ALA A 139 -9.70 6.94 -2.09
C ALA A 139 -9.88 7.17 -3.61
N ALA A 140 -11.11 7.29 -4.10
CA ALA A 140 -11.38 7.64 -5.49
C ALA A 140 -10.86 9.05 -5.85
N GLY A 141 -10.88 10.00 -4.91
CA GLY A 141 -10.26 11.32 -5.06
C GLY A 141 -8.74 11.24 -5.21
N ILE A 142 -8.07 10.48 -4.34
CA ILE A 142 -6.62 10.24 -4.39
C ILE A 142 -6.21 9.57 -5.70
N ILE A 143 -6.97 8.56 -6.16
CA ILE A 143 -6.73 7.89 -7.43
C ILE A 143 -6.75 8.89 -8.61
N LYS A 144 -7.66 9.87 -8.60
CA LYS A 144 -7.70 10.93 -9.62
C LYS A 144 -6.51 11.90 -9.56
N GLN A 145 -5.88 12.06 -8.40
CA GLN A 145 -4.67 12.86 -8.27
C GLN A 145 -3.42 12.13 -8.78
N ILE A 146 -3.35 10.80 -8.64
CA ILE A 146 -2.19 9.98 -8.99
C ILE A 146 -2.29 9.42 -10.41
N GLU A 147 -3.50 9.10 -10.89
CA GLU A 147 -3.78 8.51 -12.20
C GLU A 147 -2.96 7.23 -12.47
N PRO A 148 -3.01 6.20 -11.58
CA PRO A 148 -2.24 4.99 -11.74
C PRO A 148 -2.81 4.11 -12.87
N LYS A 149 -1.99 3.21 -13.43
CA LYS A 149 -2.47 2.23 -14.43
C LYS A 149 -3.26 1.08 -13.80
N ILE A 150 -2.89 0.71 -12.57
CA ILE A 150 -3.50 -0.40 -11.82
C ILE A 150 -3.78 0.06 -10.41
N ILE A 151 -5.00 -0.21 -9.93
CA ILE A 151 -5.43 0.06 -8.57
C ILE A 151 -5.57 -1.26 -7.83
N ILE A 152 -5.05 -1.31 -6.61
CA ILE A 152 -5.23 -2.43 -5.68
C ILE A 152 -5.74 -1.85 -4.37
N PRO A 153 -7.03 -2.04 -4.02
CA PRO A 153 -7.54 -1.62 -2.73
C PRO A 153 -6.98 -2.49 -1.62
N MET A 154 -6.71 -1.86 -0.49
CA MET A 154 -6.20 -2.51 0.72
C MET A 154 -6.87 -1.95 1.97
N HIS A 155 -6.51 -2.47 3.15
CA HIS A 155 -6.97 -1.98 4.45
C HIS A 155 -8.50 -1.86 4.53
N TYR A 156 -9.21 -2.96 4.27
CA TYR A 156 -10.65 -3.07 4.35
C TYR A 156 -11.06 -4.38 5.06
N LYS A 157 -12.31 -4.45 5.50
CA LYS A 157 -12.82 -5.60 6.25
C LYS A 157 -12.73 -6.90 5.47
N VAL A 158 -12.05 -7.87 6.05
CA VAL A 158 -11.92 -9.24 5.55
C VAL A 158 -12.28 -10.25 6.64
N SER A 159 -12.58 -11.47 6.26
CA SER A 159 -12.93 -12.54 7.23
C SER A 159 -11.75 -12.82 8.16
N GLY A 160 -12.01 -12.94 9.47
CA GLY A 160 -11.01 -13.20 10.49
C GLY A 160 -10.28 -11.96 11.02
N LEU A 161 -10.36 -10.82 10.36
CA LEU A 161 -9.75 -9.58 10.83
C LEU A 161 -10.48 -9.05 12.07
N THR A 162 -9.72 -8.74 13.14
CA THR A 162 -10.25 -8.21 14.41
C THR A 162 -10.33 -6.68 14.43
N ILE A 163 -9.61 -6.02 13.51
CA ILE A 163 -9.67 -4.56 13.36
C ILE A 163 -11.03 -4.20 12.75
N ASP A 164 -11.65 -3.15 13.29
CA ASP A 164 -12.92 -2.65 12.78
C ASP A 164 -12.68 -1.78 11.55
N LEU A 165 -13.10 -2.28 10.38
CA LEU A 165 -12.97 -1.62 9.08
C LEU A 165 -14.25 -1.82 8.28
N GLU A 166 -14.52 -0.90 7.37
CA GLU A 166 -15.59 -1.06 6.39
C GLU A 166 -15.18 -2.01 5.25
N PRO A 167 -16.12 -2.71 4.63
CA PRO A 167 -15.84 -3.52 3.45
C PRO A 167 -15.54 -2.63 2.23
N ALA A 168 -14.84 -3.18 1.23
CA ALA A 168 -14.51 -2.45 -0.01
C ALA A 168 -15.72 -2.09 -0.89
N THR A 169 -16.95 -2.48 -0.53
CA THR A 169 -18.16 -2.31 -1.35
C THR A 169 -18.47 -0.85 -1.70
N ALA A 170 -18.26 0.09 -0.76
CA ALA A 170 -18.46 1.52 -0.99
C ALA A 170 -17.46 2.05 -2.03
N PHE A 171 -16.20 1.66 -1.92
CA PHE A 171 -15.15 1.99 -2.88
C PHE A 171 -15.45 1.42 -4.27
N LEU A 172 -15.83 0.14 -4.37
CA LEU A 172 -16.15 -0.50 -5.64
C LEU A 172 -17.29 0.20 -6.38
N LYS A 173 -18.30 0.66 -5.65
CA LYS A 173 -19.40 1.44 -6.20
C LYS A 173 -18.94 2.81 -6.70
N GLU A 174 -18.07 3.48 -5.96
CA GLU A 174 -17.57 4.82 -6.29
C GLU A 174 -16.65 4.81 -7.51
N ILE A 175 -15.71 3.82 -7.56
CA ILE A 175 -14.75 3.76 -8.67
C ILE A 175 -15.39 3.26 -9.98
N GLY A 176 -16.44 2.46 -9.92
CA GLY A 176 -17.19 1.98 -11.08
C GLY A 176 -16.44 1.04 -12.01
N ILE A 177 -15.26 0.58 -11.64
CA ILE A 177 -14.44 -0.37 -12.42
C ILE A 177 -14.69 -1.78 -11.88
N LYS A 178 -14.97 -2.72 -12.79
CA LYS A 178 -15.12 -4.13 -12.41
C LYS A 178 -13.78 -4.72 -11.98
N PRO A 179 -13.67 -5.30 -10.77
CA PRO A 179 -12.40 -5.87 -10.33
C PRO A 179 -12.05 -7.17 -11.06
N GLU A 180 -10.76 -7.34 -11.33
CA GLU A 180 -10.14 -8.62 -11.61
C GLU A 180 -9.75 -9.28 -10.28
N GLU A 181 -10.36 -10.43 -9.95
CA GLU A 181 -10.07 -11.15 -8.71
C GLU A 181 -8.97 -12.19 -8.91
N VAL A 182 -7.92 -12.11 -8.09
CA VAL A 182 -6.73 -12.96 -8.21
C VAL A 182 -6.27 -13.50 -6.84
N GLU A 183 -5.56 -14.62 -6.83
CA GLU A 183 -4.80 -15.09 -5.65
C GLU A 183 -3.38 -14.54 -5.65
N THR A 184 -2.80 -14.39 -6.83
CA THR A 184 -1.47 -13.79 -7.06
C THR A 184 -1.55 -12.97 -8.33
N TYR A 185 -1.04 -11.76 -8.30
CA TYR A 185 -0.99 -10.90 -9.48
C TYR A 185 0.41 -10.93 -10.10
N ARG A 186 0.52 -11.44 -11.32
CA ARG A 186 1.78 -11.51 -12.07
C ARG A 186 1.76 -10.48 -13.18
N ILE A 187 2.75 -9.60 -13.19
CA ILE A 187 2.84 -8.51 -14.14
C ILE A 187 4.29 -8.22 -14.49
N ASN A 188 4.51 -7.66 -15.66
CA ASN A 188 5.77 -7.07 -16.09
C ASN A 188 5.48 -5.77 -16.85
N ALA A 189 6.50 -4.95 -17.07
CA ALA A 189 6.35 -3.63 -17.67
C ALA A 189 5.65 -3.65 -19.05
N LYS A 190 5.84 -4.72 -19.85
CA LYS A 190 5.23 -4.85 -21.19
C LYS A 190 3.74 -5.15 -21.13
N SER A 191 3.25 -5.71 -20.01
CA SER A 191 1.85 -6.07 -19.81
C SER A 191 1.05 -5.03 -19.03
N LEU A 192 1.65 -3.89 -18.68
CA LEU A 192 0.97 -2.76 -18.08
C LEU A 192 -0.13 -2.22 -19.00
N PRO A 193 -1.32 -1.89 -18.46
CA PRO A 193 -2.39 -1.25 -19.22
C PRO A 193 -1.90 0.07 -19.84
N GLN A 194 -2.34 0.36 -21.07
CA GLN A 194 -1.93 1.57 -21.79
C GLN A 194 -3.06 2.60 -21.92
N GLU A 195 -4.32 2.14 -21.99
CA GLU A 195 -5.47 3.01 -22.28
C GLU A 195 -6.43 3.12 -21.09
N GLU A 196 -6.74 2.01 -20.42
CA GLU A 196 -7.73 1.97 -19.34
C GLU A 196 -7.10 1.52 -18.02
N MET A 197 -7.50 2.19 -16.95
CA MET A 197 -7.13 1.83 -15.59
C MET A 197 -7.75 0.48 -15.20
N LYS A 198 -6.97 -0.40 -14.59
CA LYS A 198 -7.45 -1.70 -14.07
C LYS A 198 -7.61 -1.69 -12.57
N LEU A 199 -8.62 -2.40 -12.09
CA LEU A 199 -8.82 -2.68 -10.67
C LEU A 199 -8.56 -4.16 -10.39
N VAL A 200 -7.63 -4.43 -9.48
CA VAL A 200 -7.27 -5.81 -9.09
C VAL A 200 -7.58 -6.01 -7.61
N MET A 201 -8.28 -7.09 -7.28
CA MET A 201 -8.57 -7.48 -5.91
C MET A 201 -8.01 -8.87 -5.60
N PHE A 202 -7.39 -9.00 -4.42
CA PHE A 202 -6.91 -10.29 -3.95
C PHE A 202 -8.01 -11.08 -3.25
N LYS A 203 -8.12 -12.37 -3.59
CA LYS A 203 -8.91 -13.34 -2.82
C LYS A 203 -8.15 -13.67 -1.54
N LEU A 204 -8.76 -13.38 -0.38
CA LEU A 204 -8.17 -13.52 0.95
C LEU A 204 -8.84 -14.66 1.71
#